data_15dd37596d31b970437e44c351860d7e
#
_entry.id   15dd37596d31b970437e44c351860d7e
#
_cell.length_a   1.000
_cell.length_b   1.000
_cell.length_c   1.000
_cell.angle_alpha   90.00
_cell.angle_beta   90.00
_cell.angle_gamma   90.00
#
_symmetry.space_group_name_H-M   'P 1'
#
loop_
_entity.id
_entity.type
_entity.pdbx_description
1 polymer ?
#
loop_
_entity_poly.entity_id
_entity_poly.type
_entity_poly.pdbx_seq_one_letter_code
_entity_poly.pdbx_strand_id
1 'polypeptide(L)'
;MTTTNSPVLALNGWQHLRSGKVRDLYENSAGEYLIVASDRISAFDYVLPTLIPDKGKILTQISLFWFDFLSDVVPHHIKSTVVPQEVSQRAVVAAPLTMFPIECVVRGYLAGSGWAEYRNEQSVCGNSLPKGLEDGSELPAPIFTPATKAELGDHDENISFLRASEIIGSDDAETLRDISITIYSRAKDYLQSRGVILADTKFEFGRDHHGQIRLGDEVLTPDSSRFWDRAAWKPGGAQASFDKQFVRDWLVNSGWDRKSPPPELPDDVVEKTRDRYLAAYELITGKKFG
;
A
#
# COMPACT_ATOMS: atom_id res chain seq x y z
N MET A 1 9.56 -19.83 8.14
CA MET A 1 10.58 -19.00 7.47
C MET A 1 10.47 -19.27 5.97
N THR A 2 9.75 -18.44 5.24
CA THR A 2 9.65 -18.54 3.78
C THR A 2 10.86 -17.84 3.17
N THR A 3 11.82 -18.62 2.69
CA THR A 3 12.94 -18.12 1.91
C THR A 3 12.38 -17.49 0.63
N THR A 4 12.50 -16.17 0.52
CA THR A 4 12.19 -15.46 -0.72
C THR A 4 13.14 -15.96 -1.81
N ASN A 5 12.61 -16.50 -2.90
CA ASN A 5 13.40 -17.08 -4.02
C ASN A 5 14.18 -16.04 -4.85
N SER A 6 14.14 -14.77 -4.49
CA SER A 6 14.93 -13.73 -5.17
C SER A 6 16.20 -13.47 -4.37
N PRO A 7 17.38 -13.70 -4.94
CA PRO A 7 18.64 -13.42 -4.26
C PRO A 7 18.75 -11.92 -3.98
N VAL A 8 19.27 -11.59 -2.80
CA VAL A 8 19.63 -10.21 -2.45
C VAL A 8 20.67 -9.71 -3.44
N LEU A 9 20.44 -8.55 -4.02
CA LEU A 9 21.39 -7.96 -4.98
C LEU A 9 22.62 -7.41 -4.26
N ALA A 10 23.79 -7.66 -4.80
CA ALA A 10 25.01 -6.98 -4.38
C ALA A 10 25.08 -5.65 -5.15
N LEU A 11 24.90 -4.53 -4.46
CA LEU A 11 24.91 -3.19 -5.03
C LEU A 11 26.13 -2.42 -4.53
N ASN A 12 26.94 -1.92 -5.45
CA ASN A 12 28.17 -1.21 -5.09
C ASN A 12 27.86 0.06 -4.28
N GLY A 13 28.52 0.22 -3.13
CA GLY A 13 28.29 1.35 -2.21
C GLY A 13 27.07 1.22 -1.30
N TRP A 14 26.33 0.08 -1.35
CA TRP A 14 25.13 -0.16 -0.57
C TRP A 14 25.19 -1.48 0.17
N GLN A 15 25.02 -1.46 1.49
CA GLN A 15 24.94 -2.62 2.34
C GLN A 15 23.48 -3.04 2.49
N HIS A 16 23.15 -4.30 2.21
CA HIS A 16 21.82 -4.84 2.48
C HIS A 16 21.55 -4.88 3.99
N LEU A 17 20.43 -4.30 4.42
CA LEU A 17 19.99 -4.31 5.81
C LEU A 17 18.96 -5.40 6.07
N ARG A 18 17.90 -5.43 5.25
CA ARG A 18 16.80 -6.39 5.41
C ARG A 18 15.96 -6.50 4.14
N SER A 19 15.27 -7.63 4.03
CA SER A 19 14.23 -7.87 3.02
C SER A 19 12.86 -7.93 3.68
N GLY A 20 11.92 -7.12 3.18
CA GLY A 20 10.50 -7.25 3.48
C GLY A 20 9.80 -8.22 2.51
N LYS A 21 8.48 -8.30 2.58
CA LYS A 21 7.67 -9.16 1.69
C LYS A 21 7.92 -8.85 0.20
N VAL A 22 7.99 -7.56 -0.16
CA VAL A 22 8.07 -7.11 -1.55
C VAL A 22 9.13 -6.02 -1.80
N ARG A 23 9.87 -5.60 -0.79
CA ARG A 23 10.94 -4.59 -0.89
C ARG A 23 12.19 -5.03 -0.14
N ASP A 24 13.33 -4.57 -0.63
CA ASP A 24 14.62 -4.75 0.01
C ASP A 24 15.17 -3.38 0.41
N LEU A 25 15.76 -3.31 1.60
CA LEU A 25 16.32 -2.10 2.18
C LEU A 25 17.85 -2.22 2.25
N TYR A 26 18.52 -1.21 1.76
CA TYR A 26 19.97 -1.06 1.83
C TYR A 26 20.32 0.28 2.48
N GLU A 27 21.57 0.40 2.95
CA GLU A 27 22.13 1.62 3.51
C GLU A 27 23.48 1.91 2.89
N ASN A 28 23.79 3.18 2.66
CA ASN A 28 25.10 3.63 2.24
C ASN A 28 25.92 4.17 3.43
N SER A 29 27.20 4.49 3.19
CA SER A 29 28.10 5.03 4.22
C SER A 29 27.69 6.42 4.76
N ALA A 30 26.78 7.12 4.09
CA ALA A 30 26.21 8.39 4.56
C ALA A 30 24.94 8.20 5.42
N GLY A 31 24.53 6.96 5.70
CA GLY A 31 23.32 6.65 6.44
C GLY A 31 22.02 6.90 5.66
N GLU A 32 22.10 6.95 4.32
CA GLU A 32 20.93 7.06 3.47
C GLU A 32 20.40 5.67 3.13
N TYR A 33 19.10 5.53 2.98
CA TYR A 33 18.48 4.29 2.58
C TYR A 33 18.25 4.20 1.07
N LEU A 34 18.49 3.02 0.50
CA LEU A 34 18.02 2.66 -0.82
C LEU A 34 16.90 1.65 -0.65
N ILE A 35 15.69 2.05 -1.03
CA ILE A 35 14.49 1.22 -0.99
C ILE A 35 14.27 0.66 -2.38
N VAL A 36 14.37 -0.67 -2.52
CA VAL A 36 14.25 -1.37 -3.80
C VAL A 36 12.96 -2.16 -3.82
N ALA A 37 12.03 -1.78 -4.67
CA ALA A 37 10.83 -2.58 -4.93
C ALA A 37 11.20 -3.79 -5.80
N SER A 38 10.64 -4.94 -5.46
CA SER A 38 10.83 -6.19 -6.20
C SER A 38 9.59 -6.55 -7.00
N ASP A 39 9.74 -7.53 -7.89
CA ASP A 39 8.63 -8.12 -8.63
C ASP A 39 7.90 -9.21 -7.83
N ARG A 40 8.29 -9.41 -6.55
CA ARG A 40 7.57 -10.30 -5.63
C ARG A 40 6.17 -9.77 -5.39
N ILE A 41 5.21 -10.68 -5.25
CA ILE A 41 3.84 -10.37 -4.85
C ILE A 41 3.50 -11.12 -3.57
N SER A 42 2.78 -10.47 -2.67
CA SER A 42 2.30 -11.09 -1.44
C SER A 42 0.78 -11.04 -1.37
N ALA A 43 0.18 -12.13 -0.88
CA ALA A 43 -1.25 -12.20 -0.59
C ALA A 43 -1.45 -13.06 0.66
N PHE A 44 -2.43 -12.69 1.52
CA PHE A 44 -2.72 -13.39 2.78
C PHE A 44 -1.46 -13.60 3.64
N ASP A 45 -0.60 -12.58 3.70
CA ASP A 45 0.69 -12.54 4.41
C ASP A 45 1.79 -13.47 3.91
N TYR A 46 1.55 -14.22 2.85
CA TYR A 46 2.56 -15.04 2.18
C TYR A 46 3.14 -14.32 0.96
N VAL A 47 4.45 -14.45 0.79
CA VAL A 47 5.12 -14.09 -0.47
C VAL A 47 4.94 -15.28 -1.43
N LEU A 48 4.39 -15.02 -2.61
CA LEU A 48 4.19 -16.04 -3.62
C LEU A 48 5.53 -16.41 -4.29
N PRO A 49 5.71 -17.66 -4.73
CA PRO A 49 6.93 -18.08 -5.42
C PRO A 49 7.08 -17.45 -6.80
N THR A 50 5.97 -17.05 -7.42
CA THR A 50 5.95 -16.47 -8.77
C THR A 50 6.12 -14.96 -8.73
N LEU A 51 6.96 -14.41 -9.60
CA LEU A 51 7.16 -12.98 -9.77
C LEU A 51 6.16 -12.39 -10.78
N ILE A 52 5.79 -11.13 -10.59
CA ILE A 52 5.01 -10.36 -11.55
C ILE A 52 5.97 -9.39 -12.28
N PRO A 53 6.26 -9.62 -13.57
CA PRO A 53 7.22 -8.80 -14.32
C PRO A 53 6.88 -7.31 -14.27
N ASP A 54 7.91 -6.47 -14.10
CA ASP A 54 7.83 -4.99 -14.00
C ASP A 54 7.06 -4.44 -12.79
N LYS A 55 6.51 -5.29 -11.91
CA LYS A 55 5.73 -4.83 -10.75
C LYS A 55 6.50 -3.80 -9.92
N GLY A 56 7.76 -4.08 -9.60
CA GLY A 56 8.59 -3.16 -8.82
C GLY A 56 8.76 -1.79 -9.47
N LYS A 57 8.95 -1.75 -10.78
CA LYS A 57 9.05 -0.50 -11.54
C LYS A 57 7.73 0.25 -11.56
N ILE A 58 6.64 -0.43 -11.88
CA ILE A 58 5.30 0.16 -11.95
C ILE A 58 4.93 0.82 -10.62
N LEU A 59 5.07 0.10 -9.49
CA LEU A 59 4.73 0.63 -8.17
C LEU A 59 5.61 1.81 -7.77
N THR A 60 6.91 1.74 -8.05
CA THR A 60 7.82 2.86 -7.76
C THR A 60 7.44 4.11 -8.56
N GLN A 61 7.14 3.98 -9.85
CA GLN A 61 6.75 5.11 -10.70
C GLN A 61 5.39 5.71 -10.29
N ILE A 62 4.44 4.88 -9.85
CA ILE A 62 3.16 5.36 -9.27
C ILE A 62 3.43 6.14 -7.98
N SER A 63 4.25 5.60 -7.05
CA SER A 63 4.61 6.30 -5.82
C SER A 63 5.28 7.64 -6.09
N LEU A 64 6.23 7.68 -7.02
CA LEU A 64 6.94 8.92 -7.40
C LEU A 64 5.97 9.99 -7.93
N PHE A 65 5.01 9.59 -8.78
CA PHE A 65 3.95 10.48 -9.24
C PHE A 65 3.16 11.09 -8.07
N TRP A 66 2.77 10.26 -7.11
CA TRP A 66 1.99 10.73 -5.96
C TRP A 66 2.80 11.57 -4.99
N PHE A 67 4.06 11.25 -4.74
CA PHE A 67 4.92 12.08 -3.90
C PHE A 67 5.10 13.49 -4.48
N ASP A 68 5.23 13.61 -5.81
CA ASP A 68 5.28 14.90 -6.48
C ASP A 68 3.93 15.64 -6.38
N PHE A 69 2.82 14.96 -6.68
CA PHE A 69 1.46 15.51 -6.64
C PHE A 69 1.02 15.98 -5.25
N LEU A 70 1.54 15.36 -4.19
CA LEU A 70 1.20 15.64 -2.78
C LEU A 70 2.26 16.47 -2.04
N SER A 71 3.27 16.97 -2.75
CA SER A 71 4.44 17.65 -2.17
C SER A 71 4.10 18.91 -1.37
N ASP A 72 2.99 19.58 -1.68
CA ASP A 72 2.46 20.73 -0.95
C ASP A 72 1.56 20.35 0.26
N VAL A 73 1.18 19.08 0.42
CA VAL A 73 0.38 18.59 1.55
C VAL A 73 1.28 18.12 2.69
N VAL A 74 2.27 17.31 2.37
CA VAL A 74 3.19 16.72 3.35
C VAL A 74 4.56 16.48 2.73
N PRO A 75 5.67 16.79 3.43
CA PRO A 75 6.99 16.40 2.98
C PRO A 75 7.14 14.87 3.01
N HIS A 76 7.98 14.34 2.13
CA HIS A 76 8.24 12.91 2.02
C HIS A 76 9.71 12.54 2.27
N HIS A 77 10.01 11.25 2.36
CA HIS A 77 11.34 10.73 2.66
C HIS A 77 12.29 10.67 1.47
N ILE A 78 11.80 10.77 0.23
CA ILE A 78 12.64 10.57 -0.96
C ILE A 78 13.62 11.72 -1.11
N LYS A 79 14.91 11.39 -1.30
CA LYS A 79 16.01 12.32 -1.52
C LYS A 79 16.43 12.34 -2.98
N SER A 80 16.43 11.19 -3.66
CA SER A 80 16.91 11.06 -5.03
C SER A 80 16.29 9.85 -5.74
N THR A 81 16.15 9.97 -7.05
CA THR A 81 15.84 8.87 -7.96
C THR A 81 17.07 8.39 -8.74
N VAL A 82 18.24 8.98 -8.46
CA VAL A 82 19.53 8.52 -9.02
C VAL A 82 19.99 7.33 -8.18
N VAL A 83 19.92 6.15 -8.76
CA VAL A 83 20.15 4.85 -8.09
C VAL A 83 21.08 3.99 -8.96
N PRO A 84 21.67 2.89 -8.39
CA PRO A 84 22.43 1.93 -9.20
C PRO A 84 21.62 1.40 -10.39
N GLN A 85 22.31 1.15 -11.53
CA GLN A 85 21.67 0.75 -12.78
C GLN A 85 20.87 -0.55 -12.65
N GLU A 86 21.31 -1.48 -11.80
CA GLU A 86 20.68 -2.79 -11.54
C GLU A 86 19.28 -2.67 -10.96
N VAL A 87 18.98 -1.53 -10.31
CA VAL A 87 17.69 -1.25 -9.68
C VAL A 87 17.02 0.01 -10.25
N SER A 88 17.46 0.44 -11.41
CA SER A 88 16.88 1.58 -12.11
C SER A 88 15.36 1.45 -12.26
N GLN A 89 14.64 2.57 -12.11
CA GLN A 89 13.19 2.71 -12.17
C GLN A 89 12.40 2.00 -11.04
N ARG A 90 13.03 1.12 -10.24
CA ARG A 90 12.35 0.38 -9.15
C ARG A 90 12.95 0.64 -7.76
N ALA A 91 13.78 1.67 -7.64
CA ALA A 91 14.38 2.06 -6.38
C ALA A 91 14.40 3.57 -6.20
N VAL A 92 14.50 4.00 -4.95
CA VAL A 92 14.66 5.39 -4.55
C VAL A 92 15.69 5.50 -3.42
N VAL A 93 16.46 6.59 -3.40
CA VAL A 93 17.25 6.97 -2.23
C VAL A 93 16.35 7.77 -1.30
N ALA A 94 16.30 7.37 -0.04
CA ALA A 94 15.44 7.96 0.97
C ALA A 94 16.21 8.37 2.23
N ALA A 95 15.71 9.39 2.91
CA ALA A 95 16.16 9.72 4.26
C ALA A 95 15.67 8.66 5.24
N PRO A 96 16.48 8.25 6.23
CA PRO A 96 16.02 7.43 7.33
C PRO A 96 14.92 8.17 8.11
N LEU A 97 13.89 7.42 8.51
CA LEU A 97 12.82 7.91 9.35
C LEU A 97 12.68 7.04 10.59
N THR A 98 12.39 7.65 11.72
CA THR A 98 11.85 6.95 12.88
C THR A 98 10.36 6.75 12.63
N MET A 99 10.00 5.55 12.16
CA MET A 99 8.63 5.22 11.75
C MET A 99 7.69 5.18 12.94
N PHE A 100 6.46 5.71 12.77
CA PHE A 100 5.40 5.48 13.73
C PHE A 100 4.98 3.99 13.70
N PRO A 101 4.70 3.39 14.88
CA PRO A 101 4.35 1.98 14.99
C PRO A 101 2.88 1.69 14.67
N ILE A 102 2.27 2.49 13.82
CA ILE A 102 0.90 2.32 13.33
C ILE A 102 0.86 2.48 11.80
N GLU A 103 -0.12 1.86 11.18
CA GLU A 103 -0.51 2.10 9.81
C GLU A 103 -1.69 3.07 9.77
N CYS A 104 -1.58 4.10 8.95
CA CYS A 104 -2.62 5.13 8.78
C CYS A 104 -3.52 4.76 7.61
N VAL A 105 -4.62 4.09 7.88
CA VAL A 105 -5.58 3.67 6.86
C VAL A 105 -6.73 4.66 6.78
N VAL A 106 -7.07 5.10 5.56
CA VAL A 106 -8.27 5.90 5.28
C VAL A 106 -9.19 5.13 4.35
N ARG A 107 -10.47 5.09 4.69
CA ARG A 107 -11.51 4.42 3.92
C ARG A 107 -12.58 5.40 3.49
N GLY A 108 -12.90 5.42 2.21
CA GLY A 108 -14.07 6.10 1.66
C GLY A 108 -15.15 5.11 1.24
N TYR A 109 -14.81 3.82 1.24
CA TYR A 109 -15.73 2.71 0.93
C TYR A 109 -15.51 1.56 1.91
N LEU A 110 -16.56 0.78 2.16
CA LEU A 110 -16.46 -0.44 2.95
C LEU A 110 -15.85 -1.57 2.12
N ALA A 111 -14.68 -2.07 2.55
CA ALA A 111 -14.02 -3.20 1.91
C ALA A 111 -13.07 -3.92 2.90
N GLY A 112 -12.74 -5.16 2.60
CA GLY A 112 -11.75 -5.93 3.33
C GLY A 112 -12.03 -6.01 4.85
N SER A 113 -11.03 -5.69 5.69
CA SER A 113 -11.17 -5.73 7.16
C SER A 113 -12.23 -4.74 7.66
N GLY A 114 -12.40 -3.59 7.01
CA GLY A 114 -13.44 -2.63 7.38
C GLY A 114 -14.86 -3.18 7.16
N TRP A 115 -15.08 -3.87 6.04
CA TRP A 115 -16.35 -4.56 5.80
C TRP A 115 -16.58 -5.69 6.82
N ALA A 116 -15.56 -6.49 7.10
CA ALA A 116 -15.66 -7.59 8.06
C ALA A 116 -16.04 -7.09 9.47
N GLU A 117 -15.44 -5.99 9.93
CA GLU A 117 -15.76 -5.35 11.21
C GLU A 117 -17.16 -4.75 11.21
N TYR A 118 -17.52 -3.95 10.18
CA TYR A 118 -18.85 -3.33 10.08
C TYR A 118 -19.98 -4.35 10.09
N ARG A 119 -19.82 -5.48 9.42
CA ARG A 119 -20.85 -6.54 9.38
C ARG A 119 -21.19 -7.09 10.77
N ASN A 120 -20.22 -7.05 11.69
CA ASN A 120 -20.39 -7.57 13.05
C ASN A 120 -20.84 -6.47 14.03
N GLU A 121 -20.29 -5.24 13.89
CA GLU A 121 -20.39 -4.20 14.89
C GLU A 121 -21.12 -2.94 14.41
N GLN A 122 -21.41 -2.82 13.11
CA GLN A 122 -21.96 -1.62 12.48
C GLN A 122 -21.08 -0.36 12.72
N SER A 123 -19.81 -0.58 13.00
CA SER A 123 -18.76 0.42 13.18
C SER A 123 -17.46 -0.08 12.58
N VAL A 124 -16.51 0.82 12.36
CA VAL A 124 -15.14 0.49 11.94
C VAL A 124 -14.16 1.32 12.76
N CYS A 125 -13.26 0.68 13.50
CA CYS A 125 -12.30 1.35 14.39
C CYS A 125 -12.96 2.36 15.36
N GLY A 126 -14.15 2.06 15.84
CA GLY A 126 -14.94 2.96 16.70
C GLY A 126 -15.72 4.06 15.96
N ASN A 127 -15.59 4.18 14.64
CA ASN A 127 -16.41 5.07 13.83
C ASN A 127 -17.79 4.43 13.59
N SER A 128 -18.85 4.97 14.19
CA SER A 128 -20.22 4.53 13.94
C SER A 128 -20.65 4.86 12.51
N LEU A 129 -21.24 3.89 11.82
CA LEU A 129 -21.67 4.03 10.43
C LEU A 129 -23.17 3.80 10.27
N PRO A 130 -23.79 4.35 9.20
CA PRO A 130 -25.19 4.08 8.89
C PRO A 130 -25.48 2.58 8.76
N LYS A 131 -26.70 2.17 9.12
CA LYS A 131 -27.20 0.80 8.91
C LYS A 131 -27.46 0.56 7.41
N GLY A 132 -27.32 -0.72 7.02
CA GLY A 132 -27.70 -1.16 5.67
C GLY A 132 -26.64 -0.94 4.61
N LEU A 133 -25.40 -0.61 5.01
CA LEU A 133 -24.28 -0.60 4.08
C LEU A 133 -23.90 -2.03 3.71
N GLU A 134 -23.46 -2.21 2.47
CA GLU A 134 -23.01 -3.48 1.89
C GLU A 134 -21.51 -3.43 1.57
N ASP A 135 -20.91 -4.57 1.25
CA ASP A 135 -19.53 -4.62 0.75
C ASP A 135 -19.39 -3.75 -0.51
N GLY A 136 -18.41 -2.86 -0.53
CA GLY A 136 -18.23 -1.87 -1.60
C GLY A 136 -19.10 -0.62 -1.49
N SER A 137 -19.93 -0.44 -0.45
CA SER A 137 -20.69 0.79 -0.24
C SER A 137 -19.78 2.00 -0.03
N GLU A 138 -20.11 3.12 -0.65
CA GLU A 138 -19.48 4.40 -0.36
C GLU A 138 -19.89 4.89 1.02
N LEU A 139 -18.93 5.41 1.79
CA LEU A 139 -19.17 6.01 3.10
C LEU A 139 -19.63 7.46 2.96
N PRO A 140 -20.44 7.98 3.91
CA PRO A 140 -20.87 9.38 3.90
C PRO A 140 -19.72 10.39 3.89
N ALA A 141 -18.60 10.02 4.53
CA ALA A 141 -17.34 10.75 4.53
C ALA A 141 -16.18 9.75 4.69
N PRO A 142 -14.98 10.09 4.24
CA PRO A 142 -13.79 9.29 4.53
C PRO A 142 -13.54 9.17 6.04
N ILE A 143 -13.22 7.98 6.50
CA ILE A 143 -12.92 7.70 7.91
C ILE A 143 -11.46 7.26 8.07
N PHE A 144 -10.84 7.70 9.17
CA PHE A 144 -9.52 7.24 9.59
C PHE A 144 -9.67 5.97 10.42
N THR A 145 -9.05 4.90 9.99
CA THR A 145 -9.16 3.55 10.57
C THR A 145 -7.76 2.97 10.75
N PRO A 146 -7.01 3.44 11.74
CA PRO A 146 -5.62 3.01 11.94
C PRO A 146 -5.53 1.52 12.26
N ALA A 147 -4.37 0.93 12.00
CA ALA A 147 -4.03 -0.42 12.40
C ALA A 147 -2.70 -0.46 13.13
N THR A 148 -2.51 -1.46 13.99
CA THR A 148 -1.18 -1.76 14.53
C THR A 148 -0.28 -2.25 13.39
N LYS A 149 1.00 -1.96 13.50
CA LYS A 149 2.01 -2.54 12.62
C LYS A 149 2.48 -3.85 13.25
N ALA A 150 1.97 -4.96 12.74
CA ALA A 150 2.29 -6.29 13.27
C ALA A 150 3.78 -6.64 13.03
N GLU A 151 4.33 -7.47 13.92
CA GLU A 151 5.64 -8.09 13.68
C GLU A 151 5.56 -9.07 12.50
N LEU A 152 6.71 -9.42 11.93
CA LEU A 152 6.79 -10.36 10.80
C LEU A 152 6.16 -11.72 11.18
N GLY A 153 4.99 -12.01 10.61
CA GLY A 153 4.25 -13.25 10.84
C GLY A 153 2.88 -13.07 11.50
N ASP A 154 2.61 -11.90 12.04
CA ASP A 154 1.31 -11.53 12.59
C ASP A 154 0.51 -10.67 11.62
N HIS A 155 -0.78 -10.46 11.90
CA HIS A 155 -1.69 -9.64 11.11
C HIS A 155 -1.81 -8.24 11.71
N ASP A 156 -1.86 -7.22 10.84
CA ASP A 156 -2.21 -5.87 11.24
C ASP A 156 -3.65 -5.85 11.76
N GLU A 157 -3.85 -5.37 12.99
CA GLU A 157 -5.15 -5.30 13.63
C GLU A 157 -5.71 -3.89 13.56
N ASN A 158 -6.96 -3.75 13.11
CA ASN A 158 -7.69 -2.50 13.20
C ASN A 158 -7.76 -2.04 14.66
N ILE A 159 -7.43 -0.78 14.91
CA ILE A 159 -7.50 -0.16 16.25
C ILE A 159 -8.33 1.12 16.21
N SER A 160 -8.92 1.49 17.35
CA SER A 160 -9.61 2.77 17.47
C SER A 160 -8.62 3.95 17.43
N PHE A 161 -9.13 5.15 17.10
CA PHE A 161 -8.34 6.39 17.18
C PHE A 161 -7.78 6.61 18.59
N LEU A 162 -8.57 6.30 19.62
CA LEU A 162 -8.12 6.40 21.01
C LEU A 162 -6.91 5.49 21.25
N ARG A 163 -6.97 4.24 20.77
CA ARG A 163 -5.84 3.31 20.92
C ARG A 163 -4.60 3.77 20.15
N ALA A 164 -4.77 4.34 18.95
CA ALA A 164 -3.66 4.96 18.21
C ALA A 164 -3.04 6.12 19.02
N SER A 165 -3.87 6.98 19.62
CA SER A 165 -3.42 8.08 20.47
C SER A 165 -2.65 7.62 21.73
N GLU A 166 -3.02 6.48 22.31
CA GLU A 166 -2.27 5.88 23.42
C GLU A 166 -0.88 5.39 22.99
N ILE A 167 -0.76 4.90 21.75
CA ILE A 167 0.50 4.35 21.20
C ILE A 167 1.48 5.46 20.81
N ILE A 168 1.00 6.50 20.12
CA ILE A 168 1.88 7.51 19.50
C ILE A 168 1.74 8.92 20.10
N GLY A 169 0.82 9.11 21.04
CA GLY A 169 0.48 10.42 21.59
C GLY A 169 -0.68 11.09 20.82
N SER A 170 -1.48 11.89 21.53
CA SER A 170 -2.69 12.51 20.96
C SER A 170 -2.38 13.48 19.83
N ASP A 171 -1.39 14.35 20.00
CA ASP A 171 -1.03 15.37 19.01
C ASP A 171 -0.57 14.74 17.68
N ASP A 172 0.23 13.68 17.78
CA ASP A 172 0.70 12.93 16.59
C ASP A 172 -0.46 12.18 15.93
N ALA A 173 -1.31 11.53 16.71
CA ALA A 173 -2.48 10.82 16.18
C ALA A 173 -3.43 11.76 15.44
N GLU A 174 -3.72 12.95 15.97
CA GLU A 174 -4.52 13.98 15.32
C GLU A 174 -3.85 14.47 14.03
N THR A 175 -2.56 14.77 14.08
CA THR A 175 -1.80 15.21 12.91
C THR A 175 -1.79 14.16 11.81
N LEU A 176 -1.51 12.89 12.14
CA LEU A 176 -1.49 11.81 11.16
C LEU A 176 -2.88 11.54 10.56
N ARG A 177 -3.94 11.58 11.37
CA ARG A 177 -5.33 11.48 10.88
C ARG A 177 -5.63 12.57 9.85
N ASP A 178 -5.37 13.82 10.21
CA ASP A 178 -5.75 14.97 9.38
C ASP A 178 -4.97 15.02 8.07
N ILE A 179 -3.67 14.72 8.11
CA ILE A 179 -2.83 14.58 6.90
C ILE A 179 -3.34 13.42 6.05
N SER A 180 -3.62 12.27 6.65
CA SER A 180 -4.07 11.07 5.91
C SER A 180 -5.41 11.31 5.20
N ILE A 181 -6.38 11.93 5.87
CA ILE A 181 -7.68 12.30 5.27
C ILE A 181 -7.48 13.32 4.16
N THR A 182 -6.59 14.30 4.33
CA THR A 182 -6.28 15.29 3.30
C THR A 182 -5.68 14.66 2.06
N ILE A 183 -4.68 13.79 2.23
CA ILE A 183 -4.06 13.04 1.12
C ILE A 183 -5.10 12.20 0.40
N TYR A 184 -5.90 11.43 1.16
CA TYR A 184 -6.94 10.57 0.60
C TYR A 184 -7.94 11.37 -0.23
N SER A 185 -8.47 12.46 0.33
CA SER A 185 -9.49 13.29 -0.33
C SER A 185 -8.96 13.88 -1.63
N ARG A 186 -7.75 14.42 -1.62
CA ARG A 186 -7.10 14.97 -2.82
C ARG A 186 -6.84 13.90 -3.89
N ALA A 187 -6.40 12.72 -3.49
CA ALA A 187 -6.21 11.60 -4.40
C ALA A 187 -7.54 11.07 -4.94
N LYS A 188 -8.59 10.96 -4.11
CA LYS A 188 -9.94 10.58 -4.50
C LYS A 188 -10.47 11.50 -5.61
N ASP A 189 -10.39 12.81 -5.41
CA ASP A 189 -10.88 13.81 -6.37
C ASP A 189 -10.15 13.71 -7.71
N TYR A 190 -8.82 13.57 -7.67
CA TYR A 190 -7.99 13.38 -8.86
C TYR A 190 -8.38 12.11 -9.63
N LEU A 191 -8.50 10.98 -8.95
CA LEU A 191 -8.81 9.68 -9.54
C LEU A 191 -10.25 9.60 -10.07
N GLN A 192 -11.18 10.26 -9.38
CA GLN A 192 -12.58 10.31 -9.80
C GLN A 192 -12.75 10.91 -11.20
N SER A 193 -11.97 11.94 -11.54
CA SER A 193 -11.96 12.53 -12.88
C SER A 193 -11.42 11.59 -13.96
N ARG A 194 -10.77 10.49 -13.57
CA ARG A 194 -10.17 9.45 -14.43
C ARG A 194 -10.97 8.14 -14.44
N GLY A 195 -12.17 8.14 -13.85
CA GLY A 195 -13.01 6.94 -13.79
C GLY A 195 -12.54 5.88 -12.79
N VAL A 196 -11.68 6.26 -11.83
CA VAL A 196 -11.15 5.34 -10.82
C VAL A 196 -11.70 5.72 -9.43
N ILE A 197 -12.16 4.73 -8.69
CA ILE A 197 -12.51 4.84 -7.28
C ILE A 197 -11.29 4.46 -6.44
N LEU A 198 -10.90 5.34 -5.52
CA LEU A 198 -10.00 5.00 -4.41
C LEU A 198 -10.85 4.55 -3.23
N ALA A 199 -10.93 3.24 -3.00
CA ALA A 199 -11.79 2.72 -1.95
C ALA A 199 -11.19 2.89 -0.56
N ASP A 200 -9.94 2.51 -0.40
CA ASP A 200 -9.14 2.73 0.79
C ASP A 200 -7.66 2.80 0.43
N THR A 201 -6.87 3.30 1.36
CA THR A 201 -5.42 3.36 1.23
C THR A 201 -4.75 3.35 2.60
N LYS A 202 -3.53 2.83 2.62
CA LYS A 202 -2.65 2.78 3.78
C LYS A 202 -1.48 3.72 3.57
N PHE A 203 -1.18 4.54 4.57
CA PHE A 203 0.01 5.39 4.63
C PHE A 203 0.90 4.99 5.79
N GLU A 204 2.19 5.19 5.62
CA GLU A 204 3.18 5.07 6.66
C GLU A 204 3.90 6.40 6.84
N PHE A 205 4.03 6.85 8.08
CA PHE A 205 4.71 8.08 8.42
C PHE A 205 5.85 7.82 9.40
N GLY A 206 6.80 8.73 9.40
CA GLY A 206 7.89 8.74 10.37
C GLY A 206 8.41 10.14 10.60
N ARG A 207 9.27 10.29 11.59
CA ARG A 207 9.98 11.54 11.89
C ARG A 207 11.38 11.48 11.32
N ASP A 208 11.78 12.56 10.66
CA ASP A 208 13.17 12.75 10.29
C ASP A 208 14.04 13.19 11.50
N HIS A 209 15.33 13.37 11.29
CA HIS A 209 16.28 13.78 12.32
C HIS A 209 16.03 15.19 12.90
N HIS A 210 15.17 15.99 12.27
CA HIS A 210 14.70 17.28 12.81
C HIS A 210 13.36 17.14 13.56
N GLY A 211 12.81 15.94 13.68
CA GLY A 211 11.51 15.69 14.29
C GLY A 211 10.32 16.01 13.38
N GLN A 212 10.54 16.38 12.11
CA GLN A 212 9.47 16.68 11.18
C GLN A 212 8.80 15.39 10.69
N ILE A 213 7.46 15.37 10.71
CA ILE A 213 6.68 14.26 10.14
C ILE A 213 6.84 14.24 8.63
N ARG A 214 7.15 13.06 8.09
CA ARG A 214 7.28 12.80 6.67
C ARG A 214 6.48 11.58 6.25
N LEU A 215 5.91 11.64 5.06
CA LEU A 215 5.32 10.48 4.40
C LEU A 215 6.45 9.54 3.94
N GLY A 216 6.36 8.30 4.36
CA GLY A 216 7.35 7.26 4.07
C GLY A 216 6.80 6.12 3.21
N ASP A 217 7.62 5.12 2.99
CA ASP A 217 7.31 3.89 2.26
C ASP A 217 6.79 4.15 0.83
N GLU A 218 5.78 3.43 0.38
CA GLU A 218 5.05 3.69 -0.87
C GLU A 218 3.75 4.44 -0.61
N VAL A 219 3.24 5.13 -1.61
CA VAL A 219 2.01 5.89 -1.48
C VAL A 219 1.07 5.65 -2.65
N LEU A 220 -0.20 5.32 -2.35
CA LEU A 220 -1.29 5.23 -3.32
C LEU A 220 -0.96 4.32 -4.52
N THR A 221 -0.36 3.16 -4.22
CA THR A 221 -0.09 2.11 -5.20
C THR A 221 -1.13 1.00 -5.13
N PRO A 222 -1.25 0.14 -6.14
CA PRO A 222 -2.09 -1.05 -6.07
C PRO A 222 -1.73 -2.04 -4.95
N ASP A 223 -0.58 -1.90 -4.29
CA ASP A 223 -0.21 -2.72 -3.13
C ASP A 223 -0.68 -2.13 -1.80
N SER A 224 -0.71 -0.80 -1.69
CA SER A 224 -1.14 -0.06 -0.50
C SER A 224 -2.59 0.42 -0.56
N SER A 225 -3.26 0.31 -1.71
CA SER A 225 -4.58 0.90 -1.97
C SER A 225 -5.47 -0.03 -2.76
N ARG A 226 -6.81 0.14 -2.61
CA ARG A 226 -7.80 -0.48 -3.48
C ARG A 226 -8.29 0.53 -4.50
N PHE A 227 -8.05 0.22 -5.77
CA PHE A 227 -8.53 1.00 -6.92
C PHE A 227 -9.58 0.19 -7.66
N TRP A 228 -10.77 0.75 -7.85
CA TRP A 228 -11.86 0.10 -8.57
C TRP A 228 -12.24 0.87 -9.83
N ASP A 229 -12.71 0.15 -10.82
CA ASP A 229 -13.32 0.73 -12.01
C ASP A 229 -14.69 1.33 -11.64
N ARG A 230 -14.80 2.66 -11.77
CA ARG A 230 -16.03 3.39 -11.43
C ARG A 230 -17.21 2.97 -12.30
N ALA A 231 -16.98 2.62 -13.57
CA ALA A 231 -18.05 2.23 -14.48
C ALA A 231 -18.64 0.86 -14.14
N ALA A 232 -17.83 -0.02 -13.56
CA ALA A 232 -18.24 -1.36 -13.14
C ALA A 232 -18.61 -1.46 -11.67
N TRP A 233 -18.40 -0.37 -10.87
CA TRP A 233 -18.66 -0.37 -9.44
C TRP A 233 -20.12 -0.57 -9.10
N LYS A 234 -20.36 -1.50 -8.17
CA LYS A 234 -21.69 -1.79 -7.61
C LYS A 234 -21.54 -2.32 -6.18
N PRO A 235 -22.20 -1.71 -5.18
CA PRO A 235 -22.25 -2.27 -3.82
C PRO A 235 -22.86 -3.69 -3.80
N GLY A 236 -22.49 -4.48 -2.79
CA GLY A 236 -23.04 -5.81 -2.54
C GLY A 236 -22.35 -6.95 -3.31
N GLY A 237 -21.17 -6.71 -3.87
CA GLY A 237 -20.45 -7.74 -4.62
C GLY A 237 -18.98 -7.48 -4.85
N ALA A 238 -18.32 -8.40 -5.53
CA ALA A 238 -16.93 -8.26 -5.94
C ALA A 238 -16.76 -7.04 -6.86
N GLN A 239 -15.70 -6.26 -6.62
CA GLN A 239 -15.41 -5.06 -7.39
C GLN A 239 -14.38 -5.35 -8.50
N ALA A 240 -14.61 -4.77 -9.68
CA ALA A 240 -13.58 -4.74 -10.73
C ALA A 240 -12.40 -3.89 -10.27
N SER A 241 -11.28 -4.52 -9.98
CA SER A 241 -10.15 -3.95 -9.26
C SER A 241 -8.89 -3.91 -10.12
N PHE A 242 -8.10 -2.84 -9.96
CA PHE A 242 -6.78 -2.66 -10.58
C PHE A 242 -5.64 -3.09 -9.63
N ASP A 243 -5.96 -3.69 -8.50
CA ASP A 243 -5.03 -4.15 -7.49
C ASP A 243 -4.86 -5.68 -7.47
N LYS A 244 -4.22 -6.21 -6.44
CA LYS A 244 -3.95 -7.64 -6.26
C LYS A 244 -5.16 -8.49 -5.85
N GLN A 245 -6.39 -7.95 -5.88
CA GLN A 245 -7.60 -8.71 -5.56
C GLN A 245 -7.78 -9.89 -6.54
N PHE A 246 -7.42 -9.71 -7.81
CA PHE A 246 -7.46 -10.80 -8.80
C PHE A 246 -6.60 -12.01 -8.39
N VAL A 247 -5.39 -11.76 -7.87
CA VAL A 247 -4.54 -12.83 -7.35
C VAL A 247 -5.14 -13.47 -6.11
N ARG A 248 -5.72 -12.67 -5.21
CA ARG A 248 -6.40 -13.20 -4.01
C ARG A 248 -7.58 -14.08 -4.38
N ASP A 249 -8.40 -13.67 -5.34
CA ASP A 249 -9.56 -14.43 -5.80
C ASP A 249 -9.12 -15.75 -6.45
N TRP A 250 -8.07 -15.73 -7.25
CA TRP A 250 -7.49 -16.93 -7.82
C TRP A 250 -6.99 -17.90 -6.73
N LEU A 251 -6.25 -17.39 -5.73
CA LEU A 251 -5.75 -18.21 -4.61
C LEU A 251 -6.90 -18.84 -3.80
N VAL A 252 -7.98 -18.11 -3.58
CA VAL A 252 -9.18 -18.65 -2.92
C VAL A 252 -9.80 -19.77 -3.76
N ASN A 253 -9.93 -19.57 -5.06
CA ASN A 253 -10.53 -20.53 -6.00
C ASN A 253 -9.63 -21.74 -6.27
N SER A 254 -8.32 -21.63 -6.06
CA SER A 254 -7.37 -22.74 -6.21
C SER A 254 -7.51 -23.81 -5.11
N GLY A 255 -8.25 -23.54 -4.05
CA GLY A 255 -8.39 -24.43 -2.91
C GLY A 255 -7.20 -24.40 -1.94
N TRP A 256 -6.30 -23.43 -2.06
CA TRP A 256 -5.17 -23.27 -1.12
C TRP A 256 -5.67 -22.99 0.30
N ASP A 257 -5.13 -23.73 1.27
CA ASP A 257 -5.54 -23.71 2.68
C ASP A 257 -5.04 -22.50 3.48
N ARG A 258 -4.23 -21.62 2.87
CA ARG A 258 -3.57 -20.45 3.48
C ARG A 258 -2.64 -20.80 4.66
N LYS A 259 -2.20 -22.05 4.75
CA LYS A 259 -1.29 -22.55 5.78
C LYS A 259 -0.07 -23.23 5.19
N SER A 260 -0.26 -24.01 4.12
CA SER A 260 0.83 -24.60 3.34
C SER A 260 1.54 -23.52 2.50
N PRO A 261 2.74 -23.79 1.97
CA PRO A 261 3.38 -22.90 1.02
C PRO A 261 2.43 -22.55 -0.13
N PRO A 262 2.35 -21.27 -0.54
CA PRO A 262 1.41 -20.84 -1.59
C PRO A 262 1.79 -21.50 -2.94
N PRO A 263 0.79 -21.79 -3.79
CA PRO A 263 1.02 -22.34 -5.11
C PRO A 263 1.68 -21.31 -6.05
N GLU A 264 2.34 -21.82 -7.09
CA GLU A 264 2.78 -20.98 -8.22
C GLU A 264 1.58 -20.44 -8.99
N LEU A 265 1.68 -19.20 -9.45
CA LEU A 265 0.67 -18.60 -10.32
C LEU A 265 0.84 -19.10 -11.75
N PRO A 266 -0.24 -19.52 -12.44
CA PRO A 266 -0.20 -19.78 -13.87
C PRO A 266 0.17 -18.54 -14.69
N ASP A 267 0.79 -18.75 -15.85
CA ASP A 267 1.25 -17.67 -16.73
C ASP A 267 0.15 -16.68 -17.09
N ASP A 268 -1.07 -17.15 -17.35
CA ASP A 268 -2.21 -16.28 -17.68
C ASP A 268 -2.65 -15.41 -16.48
N VAL A 269 -2.46 -15.89 -15.24
CA VAL A 269 -2.72 -15.11 -14.02
C VAL A 269 -1.64 -14.06 -13.81
N VAL A 270 -0.38 -14.42 -14.06
CA VAL A 270 0.76 -13.49 -14.02
C VAL A 270 0.55 -12.35 -15.03
N GLU A 271 0.25 -12.67 -16.28
CA GLU A 271 0.04 -11.71 -17.37
C GLU A 271 -1.13 -10.76 -17.05
N LYS A 272 -2.29 -11.31 -16.70
CA LYS A 272 -3.46 -10.51 -16.31
C LYS A 272 -3.21 -9.63 -15.08
N THR A 273 -2.37 -10.09 -14.15
CA THR A 273 -2.00 -9.29 -12.97
C THR A 273 -1.11 -8.13 -13.38
N ARG A 274 -0.09 -8.39 -14.20
CA ARG A 274 0.77 -7.34 -14.76
C ARG A 274 -0.04 -6.29 -15.53
N ASP A 275 -0.98 -6.73 -16.38
CA ASP A 275 -1.83 -5.83 -17.16
C ASP A 275 -2.68 -4.90 -16.27
N ARG A 276 -3.17 -5.40 -15.13
CA ARG A 276 -3.89 -4.57 -14.14
C ARG A 276 -2.99 -3.50 -13.53
N TYR A 277 -1.76 -3.85 -13.17
CA TYR A 277 -0.80 -2.87 -12.65
C TYR A 277 -0.43 -1.82 -13.72
N LEU A 278 -0.28 -2.22 -14.98
CA LEU A 278 -0.06 -1.30 -16.09
C LEU A 278 -1.25 -0.38 -16.31
N ALA A 279 -2.47 -0.92 -16.31
CA ALA A 279 -3.69 -0.12 -16.42
C ALA A 279 -3.81 0.90 -15.28
N ALA A 280 -3.52 0.49 -14.03
CA ALA A 280 -3.46 1.41 -12.90
C ALA A 280 -2.43 2.53 -13.12
N TYR A 281 -1.23 2.19 -13.58
CA TYR A 281 -0.19 3.17 -13.87
C TYR A 281 -0.65 4.18 -14.92
N GLU A 282 -1.20 3.72 -16.05
CA GLU A 282 -1.65 4.60 -17.14
C GLU A 282 -2.81 5.50 -16.72
N LEU A 283 -3.78 4.95 -15.97
CA LEU A 283 -4.92 5.73 -15.45
C LEU A 283 -4.47 6.78 -14.43
N ILE A 284 -3.58 6.41 -13.50
CA ILE A 284 -3.10 7.31 -12.45
C ILE A 284 -2.20 8.39 -13.04
N THR A 285 -1.19 8.02 -13.80
CA THR A 285 -0.16 8.96 -14.27
C THR A 285 -0.53 9.70 -15.55
N GLY A 286 -1.44 9.14 -16.34
CA GLY A 286 -1.76 9.62 -17.68
C GLY A 286 -0.66 9.35 -18.72
N LYS A 287 0.33 8.52 -18.38
CA LYS A 287 1.50 8.21 -19.23
C LYS A 287 1.49 6.75 -19.63
N LYS A 288 2.04 6.43 -20.81
CA LYS A 288 2.35 5.04 -21.17
C LYS A 288 3.58 4.57 -20.40
N PHE A 289 3.54 3.31 -19.98
CA PHE A 289 4.68 2.67 -19.33
C PHE A 289 5.70 2.25 -20.40
N GLY A 290 6.97 2.67 -20.22
CA GLY A 290 8.05 2.39 -21.17
C GLY A 290 9.41 2.65 -20.57
#